data_50a0b1decd99d5c34fa73aa37c62a9b4
#
_entry.id   50a0b1decd99d5c34fa73aa37c62a9b4
#
_cell.length_a   1.000
_cell.length_b   1.000
_cell.length_c   1.000
_cell.angle_alpha   90.00
_cell.angle_beta   90.00
_cell.angle_gamma   90.00
#
_symmetry.space_group_name_H-M   'P 1'
#
loop_
_entity.id
_entity.type
_entity.pdbx_description
1 polymer ?
#
loop_
_entity_poly.entity_id
_entity_poly.type
_entity_poly.pdbx_seq_one_letter_code
_entity_poly.pdbx_strand_id
1 'polypeptide(L)'
;MMGQANVFFRYFPEKLQPAIDRYQNESRRLFEVLNTQLSKNEWVAGDYSIADIANWCWVRTHNWSGVSLDGLTHLEKWKNRMYDQPGMLKGTKIPVDRDSLLKDDKDKEKFIKNAQKMVKK
;
A
#
# COMPACT_ATOMS: atom_id res chain seq x y z
N MET A 1 4.03 -9.18 0.73
CA MET A 1 2.87 -9.42 1.61
C MET A 1 1.66 -8.62 1.21
N MET A 2 1.74 -7.31 1.04
CA MET A 2 0.57 -6.47 0.66
C MET A 2 -0.10 -6.86 -0.66
N GLY A 3 0.64 -7.35 -1.65
CA GLY A 3 0.04 -7.88 -2.88
C GLY A 3 -0.94 -9.03 -2.59
N GLN A 4 -0.56 -9.96 -1.73
CA GLN A 4 -1.44 -11.06 -1.32
C GLN A 4 -2.58 -10.58 -0.41
N ALA A 5 -2.32 -9.58 0.45
CA ALA A 5 -3.40 -8.94 1.21
C ALA A 5 -4.46 -8.36 0.27
N ASN A 6 -4.07 -7.67 -0.81
CA ASN A 6 -5.01 -7.18 -1.82
C ASN A 6 -5.80 -8.32 -2.48
N VAL A 7 -5.11 -9.42 -2.84
CA VAL A 7 -5.76 -10.57 -3.49
C VAL A 7 -6.87 -11.12 -2.60
N PHE A 8 -6.55 -11.53 -1.38
CA PHE A 8 -7.52 -12.19 -0.51
C PHE A 8 -8.56 -11.23 0.09
N PHE A 9 -8.20 -9.98 0.34
CA PHE A 9 -9.11 -8.99 0.87
C PHE A 9 -10.07 -8.41 -0.17
N ARG A 10 -9.62 -8.26 -1.44
CA ARG A 10 -10.38 -7.55 -2.49
C ARG A 10 -10.77 -8.38 -3.70
N TYR A 11 -9.87 -9.27 -4.16
CA TYR A 11 -10.01 -9.86 -5.49
C TYR A 11 -10.42 -11.33 -5.47
N PHE A 12 -10.11 -12.07 -4.42
CA PHE A 12 -10.49 -13.46 -4.34
C PHE A 12 -12.01 -13.59 -4.24
N PRO A 13 -12.66 -14.50 -5.00
CA PRO A 13 -14.12 -14.60 -5.05
C PRO A 13 -14.75 -15.04 -3.72
N GLU A 14 -14.03 -15.85 -2.96
CA GLU A 14 -14.44 -16.33 -1.65
C GLU A 14 -13.72 -15.56 -0.54
N LYS A 15 -14.42 -15.30 0.56
CA LYS A 15 -13.86 -14.61 1.72
C LYS A 15 -13.14 -15.61 2.62
N LEU A 16 -11.84 -15.79 2.41
CA LEU A 16 -11.00 -16.69 3.20
C LEU A 16 -10.37 -15.91 4.36
N GLN A 17 -11.10 -15.79 5.47
CA GLN A 17 -10.67 -14.96 6.61
C GLN A 17 -9.28 -15.33 7.14
N PRO A 18 -8.89 -16.60 7.30
CA PRO A 18 -7.53 -16.94 7.76
C PRO A 18 -6.42 -16.43 6.84
N ALA A 19 -6.65 -16.42 5.52
CA ALA A 19 -5.69 -15.87 4.56
C ALA A 19 -5.62 -14.34 4.63
N ILE A 20 -6.78 -13.69 4.76
CA ILE A 20 -6.86 -12.23 4.93
C ILE A 20 -6.07 -11.82 6.17
N ASP A 21 -6.37 -12.42 7.31
CA ASP A 21 -5.74 -12.11 8.59
C ASP A 21 -4.21 -12.33 8.53
N ARG A 22 -3.78 -13.45 7.96
CA ARG A 22 -2.35 -13.75 7.81
C ARG A 22 -1.61 -12.66 7.05
N TYR A 23 -2.11 -12.28 5.87
CA TYR A 23 -1.39 -11.32 5.02
C TYR A 23 -1.51 -9.88 5.50
N GLN A 24 -2.64 -9.50 6.11
CA GLN A 24 -2.81 -8.19 6.73
C GLN A 24 -1.92 -8.05 7.98
N ASN A 25 -1.90 -9.05 8.86
CA ASN A 25 -1.06 -9.03 10.06
C ASN A 25 0.42 -9.01 9.70
N GLU A 26 0.87 -9.79 8.73
CA GLU A 26 2.26 -9.76 8.29
C GLU A 26 2.63 -8.42 7.64
N SER A 27 1.73 -7.83 6.85
CA SER A 27 1.94 -6.49 6.29
C SER A 27 2.04 -5.44 7.40
N ARG A 28 1.19 -5.53 8.42
CA ARG A 28 1.25 -4.66 9.60
C ARG A 28 2.57 -4.81 10.34
N ARG A 29 3.02 -6.04 10.58
CA ARG A 29 4.32 -6.30 11.21
C ARG A 29 5.48 -5.67 10.44
N LEU A 30 5.47 -5.76 9.11
CA LEU A 30 6.49 -5.13 8.27
C LEU A 30 6.44 -3.60 8.35
N PHE A 31 5.26 -3.01 8.49
CA PHE A 31 5.13 -1.58 8.74
C PHE A 31 5.68 -1.17 10.10
N GLU A 32 5.56 -1.99 11.13
CA GLU A 32 6.16 -1.77 12.46
C GLU A 32 7.69 -1.81 12.39
N VAL A 33 8.25 -2.75 11.62
CA VAL A 33 9.71 -2.80 11.36
C VAL A 33 10.16 -1.52 10.66
N LEU A 34 9.44 -1.08 9.64
CA LEU A 34 9.76 0.14 8.91
C LEU A 34 9.61 1.39 9.80
N ASN A 35 8.57 1.44 10.63
CA ASN A 35 8.38 2.52 11.61
C ASN A 35 9.54 2.60 12.61
N THR A 36 10.05 1.45 13.06
CA THR A 36 11.20 1.37 13.97
C THR A 36 12.48 1.87 13.27
N GLN A 37 12.69 1.52 12.02
CA GLN A 37 13.82 2.03 11.23
C GLN A 37 13.73 3.56 11.08
N LEU A 38 12.55 4.08 10.76
CA LEU A 38 12.29 5.51 10.56
C LEU A 38 12.24 6.31 11.87
N SER A 39 12.20 5.66 13.03
CA SER A 39 12.39 6.34 14.32
C SER A 39 13.85 6.75 14.56
N LYS A 40 14.79 6.11 13.88
CA LYS A 40 16.24 6.33 14.03
C LYS A 40 16.83 7.12 12.87
N ASN A 41 16.18 7.09 11.71
CA ASN A 41 16.66 7.69 10.47
C ASN A 41 15.53 8.46 9.79
N GLU A 42 15.89 9.53 9.09
CA GLU A 42 14.94 10.30 8.31
C GLU A 42 14.41 9.52 7.10
N TRP A 43 15.26 8.70 6.49
CA TRP A 43 15.00 7.88 5.31
C TRP A 43 15.32 6.42 5.58
N VAL A 44 14.75 5.50 4.80
CA VAL A 44 14.84 4.05 5.04
C VAL A 44 16.29 3.55 5.12
N ALA A 45 17.16 4.06 4.25
CA ALA A 45 18.56 3.68 4.18
C ALA A 45 19.53 4.76 4.77
N GLY A 46 18.99 5.71 5.56
CA GLY A 46 19.74 6.84 6.09
C GLY A 46 19.58 8.08 5.22
N ASP A 47 19.97 8.01 3.95
CA ASP A 47 19.74 9.04 2.93
C ASP A 47 18.57 8.66 2.02
N TYR A 48 17.94 9.68 1.41
CA TYR A 48 16.87 9.47 0.43
C TYR A 48 17.35 8.61 -0.75
N SER A 49 16.65 7.52 -1.04
CA SER A 49 17.09 6.53 -2.01
C SER A 49 15.92 5.77 -2.67
N ILE A 50 16.27 4.87 -3.58
CA ILE A 50 15.31 3.94 -4.20
C ILE A 50 14.59 3.06 -3.16
N ALA A 51 15.17 2.85 -1.97
CA ALA A 51 14.51 2.13 -0.88
C ALA A 51 13.25 2.86 -0.41
N ASP A 52 13.30 4.20 -0.33
CA ASP A 52 12.14 5.02 0.02
C ASP A 52 11.07 4.93 -1.06
N ILE A 53 11.45 5.09 -2.32
CA ILE A 53 10.53 5.04 -3.46
C ILE A 53 9.80 3.71 -3.52
N ALA A 54 10.53 2.58 -3.43
CA ALA A 54 9.98 1.24 -3.53
C ALA A 54 9.02 0.91 -2.37
N ASN A 55 9.39 1.26 -1.13
CA ASN A 55 8.54 1.03 0.03
C ASN A 55 7.31 1.95 0.03
N TRP A 56 7.46 3.21 -0.35
CA TRP A 56 6.35 4.15 -0.37
C TRP A 56 5.23 3.75 -1.31
N CYS A 57 5.54 3.17 -2.47
CA CYS A 57 4.54 2.68 -3.41
C CYS A 57 3.56 1.68 -2.76
N TRP A 58 4.02 0.90 -1.79
CA TRP A 58 3.19 -0.02 -1.02
C TRP A 58 2.51 0.66 0.17
N VAL A 59 3.25 1.42 0.97
CA VAL A 59 2.73 2.07 2.18
C VAL A 59 1.61 3.06 1.83
N ARG A 60 1.73 3.85 0.77
CA ARG A 60 0.70 4.81 0.37
C ARG A 60 -0.66 4.17 0.06
N THR A 61 -0.66 2.89 -0.30
CA THR A 61 -1.88 2.15 -0.66
C THR A 61 -2.37 1.21 0.45
N HIS A 62 -1.90 1.40 1.68
CA HIS A 62 -2.20 0.55 2.83
C HIS A 62 -3.72 0.35 3.07
N ASN A 63 -4.52 1.40 2.89
CA ASN A 63 -5.98 1.33 3.04
C ASN A 63 -6.63 0.36 2.05
N TRP A 64 -6.08 0.25 0.83
CA TRP A 64 -6.59 -0.69 -0.17
C TRP A 64 -6.36 -2.14 0.25
N SER A 65 -5.27 -2.40 0.97
CA SER A 65 -4.95 -3.71 1.55
C SER A 65 -5.68 -4.00 2.87
N GLY A 66 -6.40 -3.02 3.43
CA GLY A 66 -7.05 -3.13 4.73
C GLY A 66 -6.08 -3.11 5.91
N VAL A 67 -4.90 -2.50 5.74
CA VAL A 67 -3.87 -2.43 6.79
C VAL A 67 -3.85 -1.03 7.39
N SER A 68 -4.04 -0.90 8.70
CA SER A 68 -3.99 0.38 9.42
C SER A 68 -2.54 0.84 9.63
N LEU A 69 -2.35 2.17 9.70
CA LEU A 69 -1.12 2.81 10.16
C LEU A 69 -1.22 3.33 11.60
N ASP A 70 -2.32 3.06 12.31
CA ASP A 70 -2.56 3.61 13.65
C ASP A 70 -1.38 3.30 14.59
N GLY A 71 -0.88 4.33 15.27
CA GLY A 71 0.27 4.23 16.17
C GLY A 71 1.64 4.21 15.49
N LEU A 72 1.72 4.18 14.15
CA LEU A 72 2.99 4.19 13.40
C LEU A 72 3.39 5.61 12.98
N THR A 73 3.62 6.46 13.97
CA THR A 73 3.81 7.92 13.78
C THR A 73 5.01 8.28 12.91
N HIS A 74 6.12 7.52 13.00
CA HIS A 74 7.31 7.75 12.18
C HIS A 74 7.06 7.37 10.72
N LEU A 75 6.35 6.26 10.51
CA LEU A 75 5.96 5.80 9.18
C LEU A 75 4.99 6.79 8.52
N GLU A 76 4.02 7.32 9.27
CA GLU A 76 3.10 8.34 8.74
C GLU A 76 3.82 9.63 8.35
N LYS A 77 4.73 10.13 9.21
CA LYS A 77 5.55 11.32 8.90
C LYS A 77 6.38 11.10 7.65
N TRP A 78 7.05 9.95 7.53
CA TRP A 78 7.82 9.59 6.35
C TRP A 78 6.94 9.46 5.10
N LYS A 79 5.79 8.78 5.20
CA LYS A 79 4.83 8.66 4.08
C LYS A 79 4.42 10.03 3.54
N ASN A 80 4.15 10.99 4.43
CA ASN A 80 3.76 12.35 4.05
C ASN A 80 4.95 13.12 3.44
N ARG A 81 6.15 13.03 4.02
CA ARG A 81 7.39 13.62 3.48
C ARG A 81 7.67 13.16 2.05
N MET A 82 7.36 11.90 1.73
CA MET A 82 7.52 11.35 0.38
C MET A 82 6.65 12.07 -0.66
N TYR A 83 5.48 12.59 -0.29
CA TYR A 83 4.67 13.40 -1.21
C TYR A 83 5.34 14.70 -1.62
N ASP A 84 6.22 15.24 -0.78
CA ASP A 84 6.95 16.49 -1.03
C ASP A 84 8.17 16.27 -1.94
N GLN A 85 8.56 15.01 -2.18
CA GLN A 85 9.71 14.71 -3.04
C GLN A 85 9.38 14.96 -4.53
N PRO A 86 10.31 15.60 -5.27
CA PRO A 86 10.13 15.83 -6.70
C PRO A 86 9.83 14.54 -7.46
N GLY A 87 8.84 14.58 -8.32
CA GLY A 87 8.47 13.45 -9.17
C GLY A 87 7.56 12.40 -8.54
N MET A 88 7.44 12.33 -7.21
CA MET A 88 6.62 11.29 -6.56
C MET A 88 5.15 11.40 -6.96
N LEU A 89 4.49 12.55 -6.76
CA LEU A 89 3.11 12.76 -7.18
C LEU A 89 2.92 12.62 -8.70
N LYS A 90 3.89 13.11 -9.48
CA LYS A 90 3.84 12.97 -10.94
C LYS A 90 3.92 11.51 -11.36
N GLY A 91 4.79 10.72 -10.71
CA GLY A 91 4.94 9.29 -10.97
C GLY A 91 3.66 8.49 -10.68
N THR A 92 2.86 8.88 -9.67
CA THR A 92 1.60 8.19 -9.35
C THR A 92 0.54 8.32 -10.44
N LYS A 93 0.69 9.28 -11.35
CA LYS A 93 -0.25 9.57 -12.45
C LYS A 93 0.13 8.89 -13.76
N ILE A 94 1.20 8.11 -13.79
CA ILE A 94 1.70 7.47 -15.00
C ILE A 94 1.55 5.93 -14.88
N PRO A 95 1.07 5.23 -15.91
CA PRO A 95 0.56 5.71 -17.19
C PRO A 95 -0.85 6.33 -17.10
N VAL A 96 -1.56 6.09 -16.00
CA VAL A 96 -2.91 6.60 -15.74
C VAL A 96 -3.02 7.00 -14.28
N ASP A 97 -3.64 8.15 -14.02
CA ASP A 97 -3.94 8.60 -12.66
C ASP A 97 -4.90 7.62 -11.97
N ARG A 98 -4.35 6.82 -11.05
CA ARG A 98 -5.12 5.80 -10.34
C ARG A 98 -6.20 6.39 -9.45
N ASP A 99 -5.95 7.56 -8.86
CA ASP A 99 -6.92 8.23 -8.00
C ASP A 99 -8.13 8.71 -8.83
N SER A 100 -7.90 9.02 -10.12
CA SER A 100 -8.98 9.32 -11.05
C SER A 100 -9.77 8.09 -11.50
N LEU A 101 -9.16 6.90 -11.48
CA LEU A 101 -9.82 5.63 -11.86
C LEU A 101 -10.65 5.01 -10.72
N LEU A 102 -10.43 5.43 -9.47
CA LEU A 102 -11.06 4.85 -8.29
C LEU A 102 -11.83 5.91 -7.49
N LYS A 103 -12.44 6.87 -8.21
CA LYS A 103 -13.10 8.03 -7.59
C LYS A 103 -14.31 7.66 -6.75
N ASP A 104 -15.13 6.77 -7.26
CA ASP A 104 -16.35 6.35 -6.59
C ASP A 104 -16.42 4.83 -6.37
N ASP A 105 -17.44 4.38 -5.68
CA ASP A 105 -17.58 2.97 -5.33
C ASP A 105 -17.89 2.09 -6.55
N LYS A 106 -18.53 2.65 -7.59
CA LYS A 106 -18.78 1.93 -8.85
C LYS A 106 -17.50 1.65 -9.61
N ASP A 107 -16.60 2.63 -9.66
CA ASP A 107 -15.28 2.47 -10.28
C ASP A 107 -14.43 1.43 -9.52
N LYS A 108 -14.45 1.47 -8.18
CA LYS A 108 -13.80 0.47 -7.35
C LYS A 108 -14.33 -0.94 -7.59
N GLU A 109 -15.66 -1.11 -7.65
CA GLU A 109 -16.29 -2.40 -7.95
C GLU A 109 -15.93 -2.92 -9.34
N LYS A 110 -15.92 -2.05 -10.34
CA LYS A 110 -15.51 -2.41 -11.72
C LYS A 110 -14.06 -2.86 -11.77
N PHE A 111 -13.17 -2.16 -11.06
CA PHE A 111 -11.77 -2.53 -10.93
C PHE A 111 -11.62 -3.90 -10.26
N ILE A 112 -12.31 -4.12 -9.14
CA ILE A 112 -12.30 -5.39 -8.41
C ILE A 112 -12.80 -6.53 -9.30
N LYS A 113 -13.92 -6.37 -10.00
CA LYS A 113 -14.47 -7.39 -10.91
C LYS A 113 -13.48 -7.74 -12.05
N ASN A 114 -12.75 -6.77 -12.57
CA ASN A 114 -11.73 -7.03 -13.58
C ASN A 114 -10.51 -7.77 -12.99
N ALA A 115 -10.07 -7.40 -11.79
CA ALA A 115 -9.01 -8.11 -11.09
C ALA A 115 -9.39 -9.56 -10.73
N GLN A 116 -10.63 -9.81 -10.35
CA GLN A 116 -11.14 -11.17 -10.08
C GLN A 116 -11.02 -12.11 -11.29
N LYS A 117 -11.20 -11.59 -12.51
CA LYS A 117 -11.03 -12.40 -13.74
C LYS A 117 -9.60 -12.91 -13.91
N MET A 118 -8.60 -12.17 -13.40
CA MET A 118 -7.19 -12.57 -13.45
C MET A 118 -6.84 -13.59 -12.37
N VAL A 119 -7.50 -13.52 -11.23
CA VAL A 119 -7.25 -14.42 -10.08
C VAL A 119 -7.92 -15.77 -10.25
N LYS A 120 -9.01 -15.85 -11.01
CA LYS A 120 -9.77 -17.10 -11.28
C LYS A 120 -9.10 -18.07 -12.28
N LYS A 121 -8.00 -17.69 -12.88
CA LYS A 121 -7.22 -18.54 -13.77
C LYS A 121 -6.19 -19.33 -12.96
#